data_15515143b1aa9c79b5c3200452b6c560
#
_entry.id   15515143b1aa9c79b5c3200452b6c560
#
_cell.length_a   1.000
_cell.length_b   1.000
_cell.length_c   1.000
_cell.angle_alpha   90.00
_cell.angle_beta   90.00
_cell.angle_gamma   90.00
#
_symmetry.space_group_name_H-M   'P 1'
#
loop_
_entity.id
_entity.type
_entity.pdbx_description
1 polymer ?
#
loop_
_entity_poly.entity_id
_entity_poly.type
_entity_poly.pdbx_seq_one_letter_code
_entity_poly.pdbx_strand_id
1 'polypeptide(L)'
;VRKSYIDPVTTYEVNVMGTINILEAIRNSNSVKSAIMVTTDKCYENNEWEWGYRETDPLGGHDPYSSSKGCAELLIKSYQKSFFNNPSKSPGVSSVRAGNVIGGGDFSKDRLIPDLYKSINQKSKLFLRNPFATRPWQHVLEPVSGYIRVAENLYNAGSKGNDSWNFGPHIADIKTVKEVSELFCASWGINQAIEFHSDADHPHEAQTL
;
A
#
# COMPACT_ATOMS: atom_id res chain seq x y z
N VAL A 1 6.12 -7.94 1.40
CA VAL A 1 5.55 -9.29 1.23
C VAL A 1 6.62 -10.36 1.44
N ARG A 2 7.70 -10.46 0.62
CA ARG A 2 8.70 -11.55 0.71
C ARG A 2 9.28 -11.73 2.11
N LYS A 3 9.67 -10.63 2.78
CA LYS A 3 10.19 -10.69 4.15
C LYS A 3 9.20 -11.30 5.14
N SER A 4 7.89 -11.12 4.93
CA SER A 4 6.87 -11.66 5.83
C SER A 4 6.74 -13.17 5.79
N TYR A 5 7.14 -13.81 4.70
CA TYR A 5 7.24 -15.27 4.63
C TYR A 5 8.45 -15.82 5.39
N ILE A 6 9.52 -15.01 5.51
CA ILE A 6 10.73 -15.41 6.25
C ILE A 6 10.52 -15.16 7.75
N ASP A 7 9.91 -14.04 8.10
CA ASP A 7 9.71 -13.61 9.47
C ASP A 7 8.29 -13.04 9.67
N PRO A 8 7.29 -13.93 9.78
CA PRO A 8 5.91 -13.52 9.98
C PRO A 8 5.70 -12.88 11.35
N VAL A 9 6.37 -13.33 12.40
CA VAL A 9 6.19 -12.82 13.76
C VAL A 9 6.52 -11.32 13.80
N THR A 10 7.73 -10.95 13.41
CA THR A 10 8.12 -9.53 13.34
C THR A 10 7.19 -8.72 12.43
N THR A 11 6.68 -9.32 11.35
CA THR A 11 5.73 -8.64 10.46
C THR A 11 4.45 -8.25 11.20
N TYR A 12 3.87 -9.17 11.98
CA TYR A 12 2.69 -8.87 12.80
C TYR A 12 3.00 -7.94 13.96
N GLU A 13 4.13 -8.12 14.64
CA GLU A 13 4.55 -7.20 15.72
C GLU A 13 4.65 -5.76 15.21
N VAL A 14 5.32 -5.53 14.08
CA VAL A 14 5.47 -4.19 13.52
C VAL A 14 4.15 -3.63 13.00
N ASN A 15 3.40 -4.40 12.22
CA ASN A 15 2.21 -3.87 11.55
C ASN A 15 0.98 -3.81 12.47
N VAL A 16 0.79 -4.80 13.34
CA VAL A 16 -0.38 -4.88 14.21
C VAL A 16 -0.10 -4.18 15.54
N MET A 17 0.92 -4.62 16.26
CA MET A 17 1.25 -4.01 17.56
C MET A 17 1.75 -2.58 17.40
N GLY A 18 2.52 -2.28 16.35
CA GLY A 18 2.92 -0.90 16.03
C GLY A 18 1.71 0.00 15.78
N THR A 19 0.68 -0.49 15.06
CA THR A 19 -0.57 0.26 14.87
C THR A 19 -1.29 0.50 16.21
N ILE A 20 -1.39 -0.51 17.08
CA ILE A 20 -1.98 -0.34 18.42
C ILE A 20 -1.22 0.73 19.22
N ASN A 21 0.11 0.65 19.24
CA ASN A 21 0.95 1.60 20.00
C ASN A 21 0.74 3.04 19.54
N ILE A 22 0.62 3.28 18.23
CA ILE A 22 0.31 4.62 17.69
C ILE A 22 -1.10 5.05 18.07
N LEU A 23 -2.10 4.18 17.94
CA LEU A 23 -3.49 4.49 18.33
C LEU A 23 -3.61 4.80 19.82
N GLU A 24 -2.89 4.08 20.70
CA GLU A 24 -2.81 4.37 22.12
C GLU A 24 -2.10 5.71 22.41
N ALA A 25 -1.02 6.02 21.68
CA ALA A 25 -0.36 7.31 21.80
C ALA A 25 -1.30 8.46 21.40
N ILE A 26 -2.08 8.30 20.33
CA ILE A 26 -3.10 9.26 19.90
C ILE A 26 -4.18 9.41 20.98
N ARG A 27 -4.68 8.30 21.51
CA ARG A 27 -5.73 8.27 22.55
C ARG A 27 -5.32 9.00 23.82
N ASN A 28 -4.06 8.90 24.20
CA ASN A 28 -3.50 9.54 25.40
C ASN A 28 -2.92 10.94 25.13
N SER A 29 -3.02 11.45 23.90
CA SER A 29 -2.54 12.78 23.52
C SER A 29 -3.68 13.81 23.55
N ASN A 30 -3.39 15.00 24.12
CA ASN A 30 -4.29 16.15 24.07
C ASN A 30 -4.01 17.09 22.89
N SER A 31 -2.90 16.90 22.19
CA SER A 31 -2.44 17.80 21.12
C SER A 31 -2.77 17.31 19.71
N VAL A 32 -2.93 16.00 19.52
CA VAL A 32 -3.28 15.43 18.22
C VAL A 32 -4.72 15.78 17.84
N LYS A 33 -4.91 16.38 16.68
CA LYS A 33 -6.23 16.75 16.13
C LYS A 33 -6.67 15.86 14.97
N SER A 34 -5.71 15.41 14.16
CA SER A 34 -5.96 14.49 13.05
C SER A 34 -4.82 13.47 12.94
N ALA A 35 -5.15 12.26 12.54
CA ALA A 35 -4.16 11.21 12.32
C ALA A 35 -4.53 10.38 11.08
N ILE A 36 -3.54 10.14 10.22
CA ILE A 36 -3.64 9.31 9.03
C ILE A 36 -2.85 8.02 9.27
N MET A 37 -3.55 6.89 9.21
CA MET A 37 -2.97 5.56 9.34
C MET A 37 -2.78 4.96 7.96
N VAL A 38 -1.54 4.94 7.48
CA VAL A 38 -1.22 4.43 6.14
C VAL A 38 -1.17 2.90 6.17
N THR A 39 -2.03 2.27 5.38
CA THR A 39 -2.06 0.83 5.20
C THR A 39 -1.70 0.44 3.76
N THR A 40 -2.52 -0.32 3.05
CA THR A 40 -2.25 -0.80 1.68
C THR A 40 -3.53 -1.31 1.03
N ASP A 41 -3.56 -1.36 -0.31
CA ASP A 41 -4.55 -2.06 -1.11
C ASP A 41 -4.59 -3.59 -0.86
N LYS A 42 -3.48 -4.16 -0.38
CA LYS A 42 -3.37 -5.60 -0.05
C LYS A 42 -4.10 -6.03 1.22
N CYS A 43 -4.79 -5.10 1.90
CA CYS A 43 -5.58 -5.42 3.10
C CYS A 43 -6.90 -6.13 2.80
N TYR A 44 -7.30 -6.21 1.54
CA TYR A 44 -8.53 -6.87 1.11
C TYR A 44 -8.37 -8.37 0.95
N GLU A 45 -9.47 -9.11 1.09
CA GLU A 45 -9.58 -10.47 0.61
C GLU A 45 -9.53 -10.43 -0.92
N ASN A 46 -8.41 -10.83 -1.52
CA ASN A 46 -8.20 -10.70 -2.95
C ASN A 46 -8.86 -11.85 -3.72
N ASN A 47 -9.91 -11.53 -4.45
CA ASN A 47 -10.64 -12.46 -5.32
C ASN A 47 -10.15 -12.42 -6.78
N GLU A 48 -9.12 -11.62 -7.10
CA GLU A 48 -8.58 -11.45 -8.45
C GLU A 48 -9.64 -11.15 -9.52
N TRP A 49 -10.68 -10.41 -9.14
CA TRP A 49 -11.77 -10.03 -10.05
C TRP A 49 -11.44 -8.75 -10.84
N GLU A 50 -12.31 -8.43 -11.81
CA GLU A 50 -12.10 -7.28 -12.73
C GLU A 50 -12.38 -5.90 -12.10
N TRP A 51 -13.02 -5.88 -10.94
CA TRP A 51 -13.46 -4.65 -10.27
C TRP A 51 -12.41 -4.16 -9.26
N GLY A 52 -12.26 -2.85 -9.18
CA GLY A 52 -11.51 -2.24 -8.09
C GLY A 52 -12.19 -2.47 -6.73
N TYR A 53 -11.40 -2.69 -5.68
CA TYR A 53 -11.90 -2.86 -4.32
C TYR A 53 -12.45 -1.55 -3.75
N ARG A 54 -13.56 -1.66 -3.03
CA ARG A 54 -14.20 -0.56 -2.31
C ARG A 54 -13.78 -0.61 -0.85
N GLU A 55 -13.88 0.52 -0.16
CA GLU A 55 -13.54 0.62 1.26
C GLU A 55 -14.39 -0.28 2.17
N THR A 56 -15.55 -0.69 1.69
CA THR A 56 -16.49 -1.59 2.38
C THR A 56 -16.30 -3.07 2.07
N ASP A 57 -15.43 -3.42 1.13
CA ASP A 57 -15.20 -4.81 0.75
C ASP A 57 -14.49 -5.58 1.87
N PRO A 58 -14.63 -6.91 1.91
CA PRO A 58 -14.04 -7.75 2.95
C PRO A 58 -12.54 -7.56 3.08
N LEU A 59 -12.10 -7.40 4.33
CA LEU A 59 -10.67 -7.36 4.67
C LEU A 59 -10.16 -8.79 4.83
N GLY A 60 -8.92 -9.03 4.37
CA GLY A 60 -8.31 -10.34 4.42
C GLY A 60 -6.82 -10.27 4.16
N GLY A 61 -6.30 -11.20 3.41
CA GLY A 61 -4.91 -11.24 2.96
C GLY A 61 -4.39 -12.65 2.97
N HIS A 62 -3.89 -13.09 1.82
CA HIS A 62 -3.39 -14.46 1.64
C HIS A 62 -2.02 -14.65 2.31
N ASP A 63 -1.15 -13.65 2.23
CA ASP A 63 0.19 -13.71 2.82
C ASP A 63 0.26 -12.99 4.18
N PRO A 64 1.30 -13.24 5.01
CA PRO A 64 1.40 -12.65 6.34
C PRO A 64 1.46 -11.12 6.34
N TYR A 65 2.04 -10.49 5.30
CA TYR A 65 2.05 -9.03 5.17
C TYR A 65 0.63 -8.50 4.93
N SER A 66 -0.06 -9.03 3.93
CA SER A 66 -1.42 -8.62 3.56
C SER A 66 -2.39 -8.84 4.72
N SER A 67 -2.33 -10.01 5.36
CA SER A 67 -3.12 -10.32 6.56
C SER A 67 -2.82 -9.35 7.70
N SER A 68 -1.54 -9.03 7.97
CA SER A 68 -1.19 -8.08 9.04
C SER A 68 -1.73 -6.67 8.77
N LYS A 69 -1.82 -6.26 7.52
CA LYS A 69 -2.42 -4.98 7.12
C LYS A 69 -3.95 -5.00 7.22
N GLY A 70 -4.60 -6.12 6.91
CA GLY A 70 -6.02 -6.32 7.18
C GLY A 70 -6.33 -6.24 8.68
N CYS A 71 -5.50 -6.85 9.54
CA CYS A 71 -5.60 -6.71 10.99
C CYS A 71 -5.44 -5.26 11.46
N ALA A 72 -4.49 -4.51 10.88
CA ALA A 72 -4.32 -3.09 11.21
C ALA A 72 -5.57 -2.27 10.87
N GLU A 73 -6.21 -2.52 9.72
CA GLU A 73 -7.47 -1.89 9.34
C GLU A 73 -8.62 -2.19 10.34
N LEU A 74 -8.74 -3.44 10.77
CA LEU A 74 -9.73 -3.83 11.78
C LEU A 74 -9.49 -3.12 13.11
N LEU A 75 -8.22 -2.99 13.53
CA LEU A 75 -7.85 -2.24 14.73
C LEU A 75 -8.20 -0.77 14.62
N ILE A 76 -7.84 -0.11 13.52
CA ILE A 76 -8.15 1.31 13.28
C ILE A 76 -9.67 1.52 13.37
N LYS A 77 -10.45 0.69 12.69
CA LYS A 77 -11.92 0.75 12.71
C LYS A 77 -12.50 0.51 14.10
N SER A 78 -11.91 -0.41 14.87
CA SER A 78 -12.30 -0.67 16.27
C SER A 78 -12.04 0.56 17.14
N TYR A 79 -10.85 1.18 17.02
CA TYR A 79 -10.50 2.37 17.79
C TYR A 79 -11.36 3.59 17.42
N GLN A 80 -11.65 3.78 16.11
CA GLN A 80 -12.57 4.83 15.65
C GLN A 80 -13.92 4.71 16.36
N LYS A 81 -14.48 3.50 16.44
CA LYS A 81 -15.79 3.26 17.04
C LYS A 81 -15.78 3.30 18.58
N SER A 82 -14.70 2.83 19.20
CA SER A 82 -14.66 2.67 20.66
C SER A 82 -14.12 3.90 21.40
N PHE A 83 -13.15 4.61 20.81
CA PHE A 83 -12.42 5.67 21.51
C PHE A 83 -12.45 7.02 20.78
N PHE A 84 -12.56 7.02 19.45
CA PHE A 84 -12.52 8.22 18.62
C PHE A 84 -13.89 8.54 18.01
N ASN A 85 -14.97 8.37 18.77
CA ASN A 85 -16.35 8.55 18.29
C ASN A 85 -17.04 9.80 18.85
N ASN A 86 -16.36 10.61 19.67
CA ASN A 86 -16.91 11.83 20.24
C ASN A 86 -16.50 13.05 19.39
N PRO A 87 -17.42 13.65 18.62
CA PRO A 87 -17.11 14.77 17.72
C PRO A 87 -16.54 16.01 18.40
N SER A 88 -16.82 16.19 19.68
CA SER A 88 -16.39 17.37 20.43
C SER A 88 -15.06 17.20 21.16
N LYS A 89 -14.57 15.96 21.29
CA LYS A 89 -13.41 15.67 22.14
C LYS A 89 -12.36 14.80 21.45
N SER A 90 -12.78 13.93 20.52
CA SER A 90 -11.88 12.98 19.89
C SER A 90 -11.20 13.57 18.65
N PRO A 91 -9.91 13.24 18.43
CA PRO A 91 -9.26 13.55 17.17
C PRO A 91 -9.94 12.81 16.01
N GLY A 92 -9.79 13.33 14.80
CA GLY A 92 -10.12 12.60 13.60
C GLY A 92 -9.04 11.56 13.27
N VAL A 93 -9.43 10.32 13.03
CA VAL A 93 -8.50 9.22 12.68
C VAL A 93 -9.05 8.47 11.47
N SER A 94 -8.27 8.35 10.40
CA SER A 94 -8.67 7.60 9.20
C SER A 94 -7.55 6.68 8.73
N SER A 95 -7.92 5.56 8.13
CA SER A 95 -6.98 4.77 7.34
C SER A 95 -6.97 5.23 5.88
N VAL A 96 -5.80 5.11 5.24
CA VAL A 96 -5.62 5.39 3.82
C VAL A 96 -4.87 4.23 3.17
N ARG A 97 -5.36 3.78 2.05
CA ARG A 97 -4.90 2.60 1.32
C ARG A 97 -4.45 3.04 -0.06
N ALA A 98 -3.22 2.73 -0.41
CA ALA A 98 -2.69 2.97 -1.74
C ALA A 98 -2.05 1.70 -2.29
N GLY A 99 -2.09 1.56 -3.59
CA GLY A 99 -1.47 0.47 -4.34
C GLY A 99 0.01 0.70 -4.60
N ASN A 100 0.45 0.38 -5.81
CA ASN A 100 1.85 0.52 -6.20
C ASN A 100 2.24 1.98 -6.45
N VAL A 101 2.93 2.57 -5.51
CA VAL A 101 3.37 3.97 -5.56
C VAL A 101 4.81 4.05 -6.08
N ILE A 102 5.04 4.94 -7.04
CA ILE A 102 6.35 5.20 -7.65
C ILE A 102 6.78 6.63 -7.29
N GLY A 103 8.03 6.79 -6.85
CA GLY A 103 8.60 8.11 -6.57
C GLY A 103 10.12 8.07 -6.50
N GLY A 104 10.73 9.23 -6.57
CA GLY A 104 12.18 9.37 -6.37
C GLY A 104 12.60 9.02 -4.95
N GLY A 105 13.86 8.55 -4.78
CA GLY A 105 14.44 8.26 -3.46
C GLY A 105 14.11 6.87 -2.90
N ASP A 106 13.33 6.04 -3.59
CA ASP A 106 13.13 4.64 -3.20
C ASP A 106 14.25 3.77 -3.77
N PHE A 107 15.02 3.14 -2.88
CA PHE A 107 16.09 2.19 -3.22
C PHE A 107 15.85 0.81 -2.59
N SER A 108 14.63 0.54 -2.18
CA SER A 108 14.24 -0.72 -1.52
C SER A 108 14.41 -1.90 -2.47
N LYS A 109 14.87 -3.03 -1.92
CA LYS A 109 14.98 -4.29 -2.65
C LYS A 109 13.59 -4.86 -2.99
N ASP A 110 13.52 -5.66 -4.02
CA ASP A 110 12.31 -6.35 -4.48
C ASP A 110 11.18 -5.39 -4.92
N ARG A 111 11.55 -4.19 -5.36
CA ARG A 111 10.63 -3.22 -5.97
C ARG A 111 11.02 -2.98 -7.43
N LEU A 112 10.01 -2.95 -8.30
CA LEU A 112 10.20 -2.91 -9.74
C LEU A 112 11.13 -1.76 -10.18
N ILE A 113 10.78 -0.53 -9.91
CA ILE A 113 11.53 0.65 -10.39
C ILE A 113 12.95 0.71 -9.81
N PRO A 114 13.18 0.53 -8.48
CA PRO A 114 14.54 0.42 -7.94
C PRO A 114 15.39 -0.69 -8.55
N ASP A 115 14.79 -1.85 -8.83
CA ASP A 115 15.51 -2.99 -9.41
C ASP A 115 15.84 -2.75 -10.89
N LEU A 116 14.92 -2.14 -11.67
CA LEU A 116 15.16 -1.64 -13.02
C LEU A 116 16.33 -0.66 -13.05
N TYR A 117 16.29 0.36 -12.20
CA TYR A 117 17.34 1.36 -12.10
C TYR A 117 18.71 0.75 -11.81
N LYS A 118 18.77 -0.18 -10.84
CA LYS A 118 20.00 -0.89 -10.52
C LYS A 118 20.52 -1.70 -11.68
N SER A 119 19.67 -2.48 -12.34
CA SER A 119 20.05 -3.30 -13.50
C SER A 119 20.63 -2.47 -14.64
N ILE A 120 20.02 -1.33 -14.92
CA ILE A 120 20.49 -0.39 -15.94
C ILE A 120 21.90 0.14 -15.57
N ASN A 121 22.07 0.65 -14.36
CA ASN A 121 23.35 1.21 -13.92
C ASN A 121 24.48 0.16 -13.86
N GLN A 122 24.15 -1.08 -13.51
CA GLN A 122 25.10 -2.18 -13.43
C GLN A 122 25.29 -2.89 -14.78
N LYS A 123 24.59 -2.47 -15.83
CA LYS A 123 24.57 -3.14 -17.15
C LYS A 123 24.28 -4.64 -17.02
N SER A 124 23.45 -5.00 -16.06
CA SER A 124 23.04 -6.37 -15.80
C SER A 124 21.68 -6.67 -16.46
N LYS A 125 21.41 -7.95 -16.70
CA LYS A 125 20.11 -8.38 -17.20
C LYS A 125 19.02 -8.06 -16.20
N LEU A 126 17.86 -7.63 -16.72
CA LEU A 126 16.66 -7.44 -15.93
C LEU A 126 15.82 -8.71 -15.94
N PHE A 127 15.45 -9.18 -14.75
CA PHE A 127 14.58 -10.33 -14.59
C PHE A 127 13.23 -9.91 -14.00
N LEU A 128 12.15 -10.18 -14.72
CA LEU A 128 10.79 -9.98 -14.22
C LEU A 128 10.17 -11.33 -13.83
N ARG A 129 9.73 -11.43 -12.59
CA ARG A 129 9.13 -12.66 -12.04
C ARG A 129 7.71 -12.89 -12.53
N ASN A 130 6.87 -11.84 -12.49
CA ASN A 130 5.46 -11.89 -12.88
C ASN A 130 5.14 -10.74 -13.85
N PRO A 131 5.58 -10.84 -15.13
CA PRO A 131 5.49 -9.74 -16.09
C PRO A 131 4.06 -9.36 -16.45
N PHE A 132 3.13 -10.30 -16.38
CA PHE A 132 1.74 -10.10 -16.78
C PHE A 132 0.82 -9.69 -15.64
N ALA A 133 1.33 -9.65 -14.40
CA ALA A 133 0.56 -9.15 -13.28
C ALA A 133 0.24 -7.66 -13.45
N THR A 134 -1.00 -7.30 -13.25
CA THR A 134 -1.47 -5.90 -13.29
C THR A 134 -1.36 -5.26 -11.92
N ARG A 135 -1.05 -3.97 -11.92
CA ARG A 135 -0.93 -3.19 -10.67
C ARG A 135 -1.47 -1.79 -10.87
N PRO A 136 -2.06 -1.21 -9.82
CA PRO A 136 -2.56 0.17 -9.83
C PRO A 136 -1.39 1.15 -9.59
N TRP A 137 -0.56 1.35 -10.63
CA TRP A 137 0.60 2.23 -10.56
C TRP A 137 0.20 3.70 -10.43
N GLN A 138 0.79 4.40 -9.49
CA GLN A 138 0.58 5.84 -9.32
C GLN A 138 1.84 6.56 -8.86
N HIS A 139 1.95 7.83 -9.20
CA HIS A 139 3.05 8.66 -8.71
C HIS A 139 2.82 9.02 -7.23
N VAL A 140 3.90 9.07 -6.43
CA VAL A 140 3.82 9.31 -4.98
C VAL A 140 3.07 10.58 -4.59
N LEU A 141 3.09 11.61 -5.43
CA LEU A 141 2.38 12.87 -5.16
C LEU A 141 0.85 12.71 -5.18
N GLU A 142 0.31 11.73 -5.90
CA GLU A 142 -1.13 11.46 -5.95
C GLU A 142 -1.67 11.02 -4.57
N PRO A 143 -1.22 9.89 -4.00
CA PRO A 143 -1.69 9.48 -2.69
C PRO A 143 -1.31 10.48 -1.59
N VAL A 144 -0.11 11.09 -1.63
CA VAL A 144 0.31 12.09 -0.63
C VAL A 144 -0.61 13.31 -0.65
N SER A 145 -0.98 13.82 -1.83
CA SER A 145 -1.95 14.91 -1.95
C SER A 145 -3.30 14.52 -1.35
N GLY A 146 -3.77 13.31 -1.63
CA GLY A 146 -5.00 12.78 -1.05
C GLY A 146 -4.91 12.64 0.48
N TYR A 147 -3.79 12.14 1.01
CA TYR A 147 -3.58 12.01 2.46
C TYR A 147 -3.63 13.36 3.17
N ILE A 148 -3.03 14.40 2.58
CA ILE A 148 -3.09 15.76 3.13
C ILE A 148 -4.54 16.25 3.18
N ARG A 149 -5.32 16.03 2.11
CA ARG A 149 -6.75 16.41 2.08
C ARG A 149 -7.59 15.66 3.11
N VAL A 150 -7.33 14.37 3.31
CA VAL A 150 -7.99 13.60 4.38
C VAL A 150 -7.60 14.17 5.76
N ALA A 151 -6.30 14.49 5.95
CA ALA A 151 -5.84 15.09 7.21
C ALA A 151 -6.50 16.45 7.49
N GLU A 152 -6.63 17.31 6.49
CA GLU A 152 -7.35 18.59 6.58
C GLU A 152 -8.83 18.40 6.94
N ASN A 153 -9.49 17.44 6.28
CA ASN A 153 -10.88 17.10 6.60
C ASN A 153 -11.03 16.63 8.05
N LEU A 154 -10.16 15.74 8.49
CA LEU A 154 -10.15 15.24 9.87
C LEU A 154 -9.86 16.35 10.88
N TYR A 155 -8.95 17.27 10.56
CA TYR A 155 -8.64 18.41 11.42
C TYR A 155 -9.88 19.31 11.63
N ASN A 156 -10.67 19.53 10.58
CA ASN A 156 -11.84 20.39 10.62
C ASN A 156 -13.09 19.67 11.18
N ALA A 157 -13.32 18.41 10.80
CA ALA A 157 -14.52 17.65 11.14
C ALA A 157 -14.37 16.82 12.44
N GLY A 158 -13.14 16.62 12.94
CA GLY A 158 -12.86 15.72 14.05
C GLY A 158 -13.29 14.29 13.72
N SER A 159 -13.79 13.59 14.71
CA SER A 159 -14.22 12.19 14.53
C SER A 159 -15.41 11.98 13.56
N LYS A 160 -16.10 13.03 13.14
CA LYS A 160 -17.13 12.94 12.09
C LYS A 160 -16.53 12.62 10.72
N GLY A 161 -15.25 12.91 10.51
CA GLY A 161 -14.53 12.61 9.28
C GLY A 161 -13.87 11.22 9.28
N ASN A 162 -14.02 10.44 10.35
CA ASN A 162 -13.42 9.11 10.47
C ASN A 162 -13.96 8.16 9.40
N ASP A 163 -13.06 7.65 8.57
CA ASP A 163 -13.39 6.67 7.52
C ASP A 163 -12.13 5.91 7.08
N SER A 164 -12.30 5.09 6.05
CA SER A 164 -11.20 4.46 5.30
C SER A 164 -11.25 4.97 3.87
N TRP A 165 -10.10 5.20 3.23
CA TRP A 165 -10.02 5.81 1.91
C TRP A 165 -9.05 5.05 1.00
N ASN A 166 -9.52 4.69 -0.20
CA ASN A 166 -8.70 4.11 -1.25
C ASN A 166 -8.13 5.22 -2.15
N PHE A 167 -6.85 5.07 -2.50
CA PHE A 167 -6.15 5.92 -3.46
C PHE A 167 -5.55 5.04 -4.54
N GLY A 168 -6.01 5.19 -5.75
CA GLY A 168 -5.57 4.43 -6.92
C GLY A 168 -5.72 5.24 -8.20
N PRO A 169 -5.08 4.81 -9.28
CA PRO A 169 -5.21 5.43 -10.59
C PRO A 169 -6.59 5.17 -11.18
N HIS A 170 -6.90 5.86 -12.26
CA HIS A 170 -8.06 5.52 -13.08
C HIS A 170 -7.86 4.12 -13.70
N ILE A 171 -8.95 3.37 -13.90
CA ILE A 171 -8.89 1.99 -14.42
C ILE A 171 -8.15 1.88 -15.76
N ALA A 172 -8.23 2.91 -16.60
CA ALA A 172 -7.51 2.99 -17.87
C ALA A 172 -5.98 3.09 -17.72
N ASP A 173 -5.48 3.43 -16.54
CA ASP A 173 -4.05 3.61 -16.24
C ASP A 173 -3.44 2.38 -15.54
N ILE A 174 -4.23 1.35 -15.30
CA ILE A 174 -3.73 0.06 -14.79
C ILE A 174 -2.87 -0.58 -15.86
N LYS A 175 -1.64 -0.97 -15.49
CA LYS A 175 -0.67 -1.56 -16.41
C LYS A 175 -0.01 -2.79 -15.82
N THR A 176 0.41 -3.67 -16.71
CA THR A 176 1.22 -4.83 -16.33
C THR A 176 2.62 -4.42 -15.89
N VAL A 177 3.26 -5.27 -15.11
CA VAL A 177 4.67 -5.11 -14.73
C VAL A 177 5.56 -4.98 -15.97
N LYS A 178 5.27 -5.74 -17.03
CA LYS A 178 5.97 -5.69 -18.31
C LYS A 178 5.87 -4.30 -18.96
N GLU A 179 4.64 -3.79 -19.14
CA GLU A 179 4.41 -2.48 -19.77
C GLU A 179 5.13 -1.35 -19.05
N VAL A 180 5.07 -1.33 -17.71
CA VAL A 180 5.76 -0.31 -16.91
C VAL A 180 7.29 -0.45 -17.06
N SER A 181 7.80 -1.67 -17.11
CA SER A 181 9.24 -1.91 -17.32
C SER A 181 9.70 -1.44 -18.70
N GLU A 182 8.93 -1.72 -19.74
CA GLU A 182 9.21 -1.27 -21.10
C GLU A 182 9.17 0.26 -21.22
N LEU A 183 8.16 0.91 -20.65
CA LEU A 183 8.06 2.37 -20.59
C LEU A 183 9.25 3.00 -19.85
N PHE A 184 9.67 2.41 -18.74
CA PHE A 184 10.83 2.89 -17.98
C PHE A 184 12.11 2.79 -18.81
N CYS A 185 12.37 1.64 -19.42
CA CYS A 185 13.55 1.43 -20.27
C CYS A 185 13.55 2.38 -21.48
N ALA A 186 12.41 2.55 -22.14
CA ALA A 186 12.27 3.47 -23.28
C ALA A 186 12.55 4.92 -22.87
N SER A 187 12.02 5.36 -21.70
CA SER A 187 12.26 6.70 -21.15
C SER A 187 13.74 6.94 -20.81
N TRP A 188 14.47 5.88 -20.50
CA TRP A 188 15.91 5.92 -20.23
C TRP A 188 16.77 5.83 -21.50
N GLY A 189 16.16 5.66 -22.67
CA GLY A 189 16.84 5.50 -23.95
C GLY A 189 17.53 4.14 -24.11
N ILE A 190 17.05 3.12 -23.42
CA ILE A 190 17.65 1.77 -23.40
C ILE A 190 16.70 0.79 -24.06
N ASN A 191 17.18 0.16 -25.16
CA ASN A 191 16.52 -0.99 -25.80
C ASN A 191 17.12 -2.30 -25.23
N GLN A 192 17.06 -2.47 -23.91
CA GLN A 192 17.53 -3.70 -23.30
C GLN A 192 16.46 -4.77 -23.39
N ALA A 193 16.85 -5.99 -23.80
CA ALA A 193 15.97 -7.14 -23.74
C ALA A 193 15.61 -7.45 -22.29
N ILE A 194 14.32 -7.43 -21.98
CA ILE A 194 13.79 -7.83 -20.67
C ILE A 194 13.63 -9.34 -20.70
N GLU A 195 14.32 -10.03 -19.82
CA GLU A 195 14.20 -11.49 -19.69
C GLU A 195 13.11 -11.82 -18.68
N PHE A 196 12.21 -12.73 -19.05
CA PHE A 196 11.17 -13.23 -18.15
C PHE A 196 11.67 -14.51 -17.48
N HIS A 197 11.56 -14.56 -16.15
CA HIS A 197 11.77 -15.77 -15.40
C HIS A 197 10.44 -16.33 -14.94
N SER A 198 10.17 -17.58 -15.34
CA SER A 198 9.10 -18.39 -14.75
C SER A 198 9.74 -19.33 -13.72
N ASP A 199 10.13 -18.78 -12.55
CA ASP A 199 10.54 -19.65 -11.45
C ASP A 199 9.29 -20.18 -10.76
N ALA A 200 9.18 -21.50 -10.68
CA ALA A 200 8.09 -22.20 -10.01
C ALA A 200 8.11 -22.07 -8.47
N ASP A 201 9.19 -21.54 -7.91
CA ASP A 201 9.46 -21.49 -6.46
C ASP A 201 9.23 -20.11 -5.81
N HIS A 202 8.40 -19.23 -6.42
CA HIS A 202 8.09 -17.94 -5.80
C HIS A 202 6.92 -18.05 -4.82
N PRO A 203 6.98 -17.34 -3.66
CA PRO A 203 5.81 -17.16 -2.82
C PRO A 203 4.64 -16.60 -3.64
N HIS A 204 3.42 -16.99 -3.28
CA HIS A 204 2.22 -16.51 -3.96
C HIS A 204 2.22 -14.99 -4.06
N GLU A 205 2.02 -14.49 -5.26
CA GLU A 205 1.90 -13.07 -5.58
C GLU A 205 0.67 -12.89 -6.47
N ALA A 206 -0.28 -12.06 -6.04
CA ALA A 206 -1.53 -11.83 -6.76
C ALA A 206 -1.29 -11.39 -8.21
N GLN A 207 -2.11 -11.88 -9.13
CA GLN A 207 -2.06 -11.48 -10.54
C GLN A 207 -2.68 -10.11 -10.74
N THR A 208 -3.76 -9.83 -10.02
CA THR A 208 -4.51 -8.56 -10.07
C THR A 208 -4.68 -7.99 -8.65
N LEU A 209 -4.58 -6.69 -8.54
CA LEU A 209 -4.83 -5.94 -7.31
C LEU A 209 -5.76 -4.76 -7.62
#